data_8b7075768ff8d88528fcf65e7631415b
#
_entry.id   8b7075768ff8d88528fcf65e7631415b
#
_cell.length_a   1.000
_cell.length_b   1.000
_cell.length_c   1.000
_cell.angle_alpha   90.00
_cell.angle_beta   90.00
_cell.angle_gamma   90.00
#
_symmetry.space_group_name_H-M   'P 1'
#
loop_
_entity.id
_entity.type
_entity.pdbx_description
1 polymer ?
#
loop_
_entity_poly.entity_id
_entity_poly.type
_entity_poly.pdbx_seq_one_letter_code
_entity_poly.pdbx_strand_id
1 'polypeptide(L)'
;KPRLEVAAGMDIAYLTQEYNNRHWEPLRVADVMAQASAVKLDWVGSATLPEQFGNLLPPEMAKLIDSESDPALRETVRDLAVVQSFRRDMYVKGSTVAWPSERLERVGKTRVVASHQLPLPQGSDGKMEIVTTLGKVRVNREACQSILDCAGEQGATIAELQQGPGRTESLGSMVQ
;
A
#
# COMPACT_ATOMS: atom_id res chain seq x y z
N LYS A 1 -13.38 14.26 13.59
CA LYS A 1 -14.80 14.50 13.22
C LYS A 1 -15.34 13.48 12.21
N PRO A 2 -14.75 13.23 11.01
CA PRO A 2 -15.35 12.31 10.03
C PRO A 2 -15.56 10.88 10.55
N ARG A 3 -14.66 10.36 11.38
CA ARG A 3 -14.78 9.01 11.94
C ARG A 3 -15.93 8.86 12.94
N LEU A 4 -16.20 9.90 13.72
CA LEU A 4 -17.35 9.89 14.64
C LEU A 4 -18.68 9.98 13.90
N GLU A 5 -18.73 10.71 12.80
CA GLU A 5 -19.92 10.79 11.94
C GLU A 5 -20.21 9.44 11.26
N VAL A 6 -19.17 8.75 10.79
CA VAL A 6 -19.30 7.39 10.25
C VAL A 6 -19.76 6.42 11.33
N ALA A 7 -19.16 6.46 12.53
CA ALA A 7 -19.55 5.60 13.63
C ALA A 7 -20.99 5.84 14.08
N ALA A 8 -21.47 7.08 14.05
CA ALA A 8 -22.87 7.40 14.41
C ALA A 8 -23.91 6.77 13.45
N GLY A 9 -23.51 6.41 12.23
CA GLY A 9 -24.36 5.71 11.26
C GLY A 9 -24.25 4.18 11.28
N MET A 10 -23.39 3.61 12.14
CA MET A 10 -23.19 2.18 12.23
C MET A 10 -24.19 1.50 13.17
N ASP A 11 -24.40 0.19 12.95
CA ASP A 11 -25.23 -0.64 13.83
C ASP A 11 -24.65 -0.67 15.25
N ILE A 12 -25.51 -0.53 16.26
CA ILE A 12 -25.10 -0.44 17.67
C ILE A 12 -24.49 -1.76 18.18
N ALA A 13 -24.94 -2.91 17.66
CA ALA A 13 -24.39 -4.20 18.03
C ALA A 13 -22.95 -4.33 17.49
N TYR A 14 -22.72 -3.86 16.25
CA TYR A 14 -21.37 -3.77 15.68
C TYR A 14 -20.44 -2.87 16.49
N LEU A 15 -20.89 -1.65 16.82
CA LEU A 15 -20.10 -0.72 17.64
C LEU A 15 -19.78 -1.29 19.02
N THR A 16 -20.74 -1.98 19.64
CA THR A 16 -20.53 -2.60 20.93
C THR A 16 -19.49 -3.72 20.86
N GLN A 17 -19.55 -4.54 19.82
CA GLN A 17 -18.60 -5.64 19.61
C GLN A 17 -17.19 -5.12 19.30
N GLU A 18 -17.07 -4.08 18.50
CA GLU A 18 -15.78 -3.52 18.09
C GLU A 18 -15.11 -2.67 19.18
N TYR A 19 -15.87 -1.84 19.91
CA TYR A 19 -15.30 -0.83 20.81
C TYR A 19 -15.49 -1.13 22.29
N ASN A 20 -16.44 -1.97 22.68
CA ASN A 20 -16.66 -2.35 24.08
C ASN A 20 -16.06 -3.71 24.42
N ASN A 21 -15.18 -4.24 23.58
CA ASN A 21 -14.46 -5.47 23.92
C ASN A 21 -13.56 -5.24 25.13
N ARG A 22 -13.74 -6.04 26.17
CA ARG A 22 -12.97 -5.96 27.42
C ARG A 22 -11.45 -6.07 27.21
N HIS A 23 -11.03 -6.74 26.14
CA HIS A 23 -9.64 -7.00 25.79
C HIS A 23 -9.17 -6.19 24.56
N TRP A 24 -9.92 -5.13 24.21
CA TRP A 24 -9.52 -4.25 23.13
C TRP A 24 -8.34 -3.39 23.55
N GLU A 25 -7.18 -3.72 23.05
CA GLU A 25 -5.93 -3.03 23.32
C GLU A 25 -5.24 -2.69 22.00
N PRO A 26 -5.08 -1.40 21.67
CA PRO A 26 -4.37 -1.01 20.46
C PRO A 26 -2.88 -1.31 20.63
N LEU A 27 -2.31 -2.03 19.65
CA LEU A 27 -0.91 -2.37 19.62
C LEU A 27 -0.13 -1.39 18.74
N ARG A 28 1.04 -0.95 19.19
CA ARG A 28 1.96 -0.19 18.36
C ARG A 28 2.75 -1.13 17.46
N VAL A 29 2.97 -0.73 16.22
CA VAL A 29 3.72 -1.54 15.25
C VAL A 29 5.12 -1.92 15.75
N ALA A 30 5.82 -0.99 16.41
CA ALA A 30 7.14 -1.26 16.97
C ALA A 30 7.12 -2.37 18.03
N ASP A 31 6.09 -2.41 18.89
CA ASP A 31 5.96 -3.45 19.93
C ASP A 31 5.67 -4.81 19.27
N VAL A 32 4.83 -4.85 18.24
CA VAL A 32 4.55 -6.09 17.49
C VAL A 32 5.78 -6.59 16.75
N MET A 33 6.54 -5.69 16.12
CA MET A 33 7.80 -6.05 15.46
C MET A 33 8.83 -6.59 16.45
N ALA A 34 8.94 -5.98 17.65
CA ALA A 34 9.84 -6.46 18.69
C ALA A 34 9.45 -7.85 19.21
N GLN A 35 8.15 -8.08 19.45
CA GLN A 35 7.64 -9.40 19.87
C GLN A 35 7.86 -10.46 18.80
N ALA A 36 7.62 -10.14 17.53
CA ALA A 36 7.86 -11.03 16.41
C ALA A 36 9.36 -11.39 16.28
N SER A 37 10.22 -10.39 16.41
CA SER A 37 11.68 -10.58 16.35
C SER A 37 12.19 -11.48 17.48
N ALA A 38 11.61 -11.41 18.68
CA ALA A 38 11.96 -12.27 19.80
C ALA A 38 11.73 -13.77 19.51
N VAL A 39 10.83 -14.08 18.57
CA VAL A 39 10.57 -15.46 18.10
C VAL A 39 11.15 -15.72 16.70
N LYS A 40 12.10 -14.89 16.26
CA LYS A 40 12.83 -15.00 14.98
C LYS A 40 11.93 -14.81 13.75
N LEU A 41 10.94 -13.96 13.86
CA LEU A 41 10.11 -13.51 12.75
C LEU A 41 10.53 -12.09 12.38
N ASP A 42 11.01 -11.91 11.15
CA ASP A 42 11.42 -10.62 10.61
C ASP A 42 10.24 -9.98 9.89
N TRP A 43 9.98 -8.71 10.18
CA TRP A 43 9.00 -7.93 9.41
C TRP A 43 9.56 -7.67 8.00
N VAL A 44 8.75 -7.92 6.98
CA VAL A 44 9.16 -7.75 5.57
C VAL A 44 8.35 -6.70 4.82
N GLY A 45 7.23 -6.28 5.35
CA GLY A 45 6.40 -5.23 4.75
C GLY A 45 4.92 -5.34 5.09
N SER A 46 4.15 -4.32 4.69
CA SER A 46 2.70 -4.39 4.73
C SER A 46 2.16 -5.24 3.58
N ALA A 47 1.16 -6.07 3.86
CA ALA A 47 0.39 -6.80 2.85
C ALA A 47 -0.59 -5.87 2.09
N THR A 48 -0.79 -4.65 2.55
CA THR A 48 -1.52 -3.60 1.83
C THR A 48 -0.56 -2.88 0.92
N LEU A 49 -0.50 -3.32 -0.34
CA LEU A 49 0.51 -2.87 -1.30
C LEU A 49 0.65 -1.34 -1.43
N PRO A 50 -0.43 -0.52 -1.48
CA PRO A 50 -0.30 0.93 -1.55
C PRO A 50 0.51 1.55 -0.40
N GLU A 51 0.53 0.94 0.78
CA GLU A 51 1.28 1.43 1.94
C GLU A 51 2.80 1.30 1.77
N GLN A 52 3.26 0.51 0.79
CA GLN A 52 4.68 0.36 0.47
C GLN A 52 5.24 1.51 -0.38
N PHE A 53 4.37 2.32 -0.99
CA PHE A 53 4.77 3.36 -1.93
C PHE A 53 4.81 4.73 -1.26
N GLY A 54 6.01 5.23 -0.95
CA GLY A 54 6.20 6.55 -0.33
C GLY A 54 5.70 7.71 -1.20
N ASN A 55 5.69 7.56 -2.53
CA ASN A 55 5.19 8.56 -3.46
C ASN A 55 3.65 8.75 -3.42
N LEU A 56 2.92 7.90 -2.73
CA LEU A 56 1.49 8.10 -2.44
C LEU A 56 1.25 8.99 -1.22
N LEU A 57 2.31 9.35 -0.51
CA LEU A 57 2.25 10.23 0.65
C LEU A 57 2.59 11.68 0.26
N PRO A 58 2.13 12.67 1.03
CA PRO A 58 2.62 14.04 0.88
C PRO A 58 4.16 14.07 0.96
N PRO A 59 4.84 14.85 0.10
CA PRO A 59 6.32 14.81 0.00
C PRO A 59 7.06 15.05 1.32
N GLU A 60 6.54 15.89 2.19
CA GLU A 60 7.14 16.18 3.49
C GLU A 60 7.04 14.97 4.44
N MET A 61 5.93 14.23 4.38
CA MET A 61 5.77 13.00 5.16
C MET A 61 6.66 11.88 4.62
N ALA A 62 6.74 11.73 3.30
CA ALA A 62 7.63 10.76 2.67
C ALA A 62 9.08 11.02 3.08
N LYS A 63 9.57 12.25 3.01
CA LYS A 63 10.93 12.63 3.44
C LYS A 63 11.18 12.28 4.91
N LEU A 64 10.23 12.58 5.80
CA LEU A 64 10.36 12.26 7.22
C LEU A 64 10.48 10.76 7.45
N ILE A 65 9.65 9.97 6.79
CA ILE A 65 9.67 8.50 6.88
C ILE A 65 10.99 7.94 6.31
N ASP A 66 11.44 8.46 5.18
CA ASP A 66 12.65 7.98 4.51
C ASP A 66 13.93 8.39 5.25
N SER A 67 13.88 9.46 6.08
CA SER A 67 15.01 9.86 6.91
C SER A 67 15.25 8.95 8.11
N GLU A 68 14.28 8.10 8.45
CA GLU A 68 14.40 7.19 9.59
C GLU A 68 15.06 5.86 9.18
N SER A 69 16.14 5.54 9.85
CA SER A 69 16.94 4.34 9.58
C SER A 69 16.43 3.09 10.31
N ASP A 70 15.82 3.27 11.49
CA ASP A 70 15.22 2.16 12.25
C ASP A 70 13.88 1.76 11.62
N PRO A 71 13.73 0.52 11.14
CA PRO A 71 12.49 0.06 10.52
C PRO A 71 11.26 0.19 11.43
N ALA A 72 11.40 -0.09 12.72
CA ALA A 72 10.29 -0.03 13.67
C ALA A 72 9.83 1.42 13.92
N LEU A 73 10.79 2.33 14.04
CA LEU A 73 10.50 3.74 14.18
C LEU A 73 9.94 4.33 12.88
N ARG A 74 10.50 3.97 11.73
CA ARG A 74 10.00 4.37 10.41
C ARG A 74 8.54 3.98 10.21
N GLU A 75 8.17 2.74 10.55
CA GLU A 75 6.79 2.29 10.45
C GLU A 75 5.86 2.97 11.48
N THR A 76 6.37 3.30 12.67
CA THR A 76 5.64 4.08 13.67
C THR A 76 5.35 5.49 13.15
N VAL A 77 6.34 6.15 12.54
CA VAL A 77 6.15 7.48 11.92
C VAL A 77 5.15 7.41 10.77
N ARG A 78 5.20 6.35 9.96
CA ARG A 78 4.22 6.11 8.89
C ARG A 78 2.80 5.97 9.44
N ASP A 79 2.60 5.16 10.47
CA ASP A 79 1.28 4.97 11.10
C ASP A 79 0.69 6.29 11.61
N LEU A 80 1.51 7.12 12.21
CA LEU A 80 1.10 8.46 12.67
C LEU A 80 0.77 9.38 11.50
N ALA A 81 1.57 9.35 10.44
CA ALA A 81 1.39 10.20 9.26
C ALA A 81 0.06 9.94 8.54
N VAL A 82 -0.36 8.67 8.44
CA VAL A 82 -1.61 8.27 7.75
C VAL A 82 -2.77 8.00 8.71
N VAL A 83 -2.56 8.17 10.02
CA VAL A 83 -3.55 7.85 11.06
C VAL A 83 -4.04 6.40 10.91
N GLN A 84 -3.08 5.48 10.82
CA GLN A 84 -3.34 4.06 10.59
C GLN A 84 -4.15 3.44 11.73
N SER A 85 -5.28 2.82 11.41
CA SER A 85 -6.14 2.17 12.40
C SER A 85 -6.09 0.66 12.35
N PHE A 86 -5.64 0.10 11.25
CA PHE A 86 -5.55 -1.34 11.03
C PHE A 86 -4.38 -1.65 10.12
N ARG A 87 -3.55 -2.62 10.50
CA ARG A 87 -2.41 -3.09 9.71
C ARG A 87 -2.56 -4.55 9.32
N ARG A 88 -2.01 -4.88 8.19
CA ARG A 88 -1.80 -6.27 7.73
C ARG A 88 -0.33 -6.41 7.38
N ASP A 89 0.45 -6.86 8.34
CA ASP A 89 1.89 -6.99 8.19
C ASP A 89 2.31 -8.42 7.84
N MET A 90 3.34 -8.55 7.05
CA MET A 90 3.95 -9.82 6.69
C MET A 90 5.23 -10.03 7.51
N TYR A 91 5.33 -11.20 8.11
CA TYR A 91 6.51 -11.65 8.85
C TYR A 91 7.03 -12.95 8.26
N VAL A 92 8.36 -13.08 8.19
CA VAL A 92 9.02 -14.26 7.62
C VAL A 92 10.09 -14.74 8.60
N LYS A 93 10.17 -16.06 8.78
CA LYS A 93 11.23 -16.66 9.59
C LYS A 93 12.50 -16.82 8.78
N GLY A 94 13.60 -16.23 9.27
CA GLY A 94 14.91 -16.34 8.61
C GLY A 94 14.94 -15.62 7.27
N SER A 95 14.46 -14.37 7.23
CA SER A 95 14.51 -13.55 6.03
C SER A 95 15.94 -13.30 5.57
N THR A 96 16.16 -13.33 4.25
CA THR A 96 17.40 -12.90 3.64
C THR A 96 17.13 -11.73 2.71
N VAL A 97 17.97 -10.70 2.79
CA VAL A 97 17.86 -9.56 1.89
C VAL A 97 18.42 -9.97 0.53
N ALA A 98 17.58 -9.99 -0.48
CA ALA A 98 18.01 -10.23 -1.86
C ALA A 98 18.86 -9.03 -2.37
N TRP A 99 19.88 -9.32 -3.18
CA TRP A 99 20.64 -8.29 -3.87
C TRP A 99 19.74 -7.40 -4.73
N PRO A 100 20.04 -6.11 -4.91
CA PRO A 100 19.20 -5.20 -5.68
C PRO A 100 18.88 -5.72 -7.10
N SER A 101 19.87 -6.30 -7.79
CA SER A 101 19.70 -6.91 -9.12
C SER A 101 18.75 -8.10 -9.09
N GLU A 102 18.90 -9.00 -8.12
CA GLU A 102 18.02 -10.16 -7.95
C GLU A 102 16.60 -9.74 -7.61
N ARG A 103 16.45 -8.73 -6.76
CA ARG A 103 15.13 -8.18 -6.43
C ARG A 103 14.44 -7.60 -7.65
N LEU A 104 15.15 -6.79 -8.45
CA LEU A 104 14.62 -6.24 -9.71
C LEU A 104 14.21 -7.33 -10.70
N GLU A 105 15.03 -8.37 -10.83
CA GLU A 105 14.72 -9.52 -11.69
C GLU A 105 13.45 -10.26 -11.22
N ARG A 106 13.34 -10.53 -9.92
CA ARG A 106 12.17 -11.21 -9.33
C ARG A 106 10.90 -10.36 -9.50
N VAL A 107 10.98 -9.06 -9.22
CA VAL A 107 9.86 -8.12 -9.43
C VAL A 107 9.48 -8.07 -10.91
N GLY A 108 10.46 -7.98 -11.81
CA GLY A 108 10.21 -7.98 -13.26
C GLY A 108 9.48 -9.23 -13.75
N LYS A 109 9.76 -10.39 -13.16
CA LYS A 109 9.10 -11.67 -13.48
C LYS A 109 7.71 -11.83 -12.86
N THR A 110 7.33 -10.95 -11.91
CA THR A 110 6.00 -11.02 -11.29
C THR A 110 4.94 -10.74 -12.34
N ARG A 111 3.98 -11.66 -12.47
CA ARG A 111 2.85 -11.53 -13.37
C ARG A 111 1.70 -10.83 -12.65
N VAL A 112 1.13 -9.83 -13.30
CA VAL A 112 -0.07 -9.12 -12.86
C VAL A 112 -1.20 -9.35 -13.86
N VAL A 113 -2.42 -9.46 -13.36
CA VAL A 113 -3.62 -9.72 -14.16
C VAL A 113 -4.58 -8.56 -13.95
N ALA A 114 -5.21 -8.10 -15.02
CA ALA A 114 -6.26 -7.10 -14.91
C ALA A 114 -7.51 -7.72 -14.29
N SER A 115 -8.05 -7.08 -13.25
CA SER A 115 -9.35 -7.47 -12.70
C SER A 115 -10.47 -6.86 -13.54
N HIS A 116 -11.28 -7.70 -14.18
CA HIS A 116 -12.42 -7.23 -14.99
C HIS A 116 -13.56 -6.60 -14.19
N GLN A 117 -13.49 -6.66 -12.87
CA GLN A 117 -14.59 -6.21 -12.00
C GLN A 117 -14.60 -4.70 -11.72
N LEU A 118 -13.60 -3.98 -12.18
CA LEU A 118 -13.47 -2.54 -11.92
C LEU A 118 -13.37 -1.76 -13.22
N PRO A 119 -14.49 -1.25 -13.75
CA PRO A 119 -14.41 -0.26 -14.83
C PRO A 119 -13.64 0.95 -14.30
N LEU A 120 -12.71 1.46 -15.12
CA LEU A 120 -11.99 2.67 -14.74
C LEU A 120 -12.95 3.83 -14.49
N PRO A 121 -12.81 4.56 -13.37
CA PRO A 121 -13.64 5.72 -13.09
C PRO A 121 -13.61 6.72 -14.23
N GLN A 122 -14.74 7.39 -14.45
CA GLN A 122 -14.75 8.54 -15.36
C GLN A 122 -13.93 9.66 -14.73
N GLY A 123 -13.04 10.27 -15.49
CA GLY A 123 -12.18 11.36 -15.04
C GLY A 123 -12.37 12.62 -15.88
N SER A 124 -11.93 13.74 -15.35
CA SER A 124 -11.78 14.99 -16.10
C SER A 124 -10.32 15.18 -16.51
N ASP A 125 -10.09 15.84 -17.63
CA ASP A 125 -8.75 16.23 -18.10
C ASP A 125 -7.75 15.06 -18.28
N GLY A 126 -8.24 13.89 -18.74
CA GLY A 126 -7.40 12.70 -18.93
C GLY A 126 -6.90 12.05 -17.64
N LYS A 127 -7.28 12.57 -16.47
CA LYS A 127 -6.95 12.03 -15.16
C LYS A 127 -8.18 11.41 -14.50
N MET A 128 -7.96 10.38 -13.71
CA MET A 128 -8.99 9.77 -12.87
C MET A 128 -8.54 9.73 -11.41
N GLU A 129 -9.50 9.70 -10.49
CA GLU A 129 -9.24 9.61 -9.06
C GLU A 129 -9.43 8.17 -8.60
N ILE A 130 -8.40 7.62 -7.98
CA ILE A 130 -8.44 6.30 -7.34
C ILE A 130 -8.40 6.50 -5.82
N VAL A 131 -9.31 5.85 -5.12
CA VAL A 131 -9.32 5.83 -3.66
C VAL A 131 -8.41 4.70 -3.18
N THR A 132 -7.39 5.05 -2.42
CA THR A 132 -6.46 4.11 -1.79
C THR A 132 -6.61 4.16 -0.27
N THR A 133 -5.96 3.26 0.44
CA THR A 133 -5.87 3.30 1.92
C THR A 133 -5.17 4.56 2.43
N LEU A 134 -4.32 5.18 1.60
CA LEU A 134 -3.59 6.41 1.91
C LEU A 134 -4.34 7.69 1.49
N GLY A 135 -5.51 7.55 0.87
CA GLY A 135 -6.32 8.66 0.40
C GLY A 135 -6.60 8.60 -1.10
N LYS A 136 -7.01 9.73 -1.66
CA LYS A 136 -7.34 9.87 -3.07
C LYS A 136 -6.09 10.24 -3.86
N VAL A 137 -5.85 9.50 -4.94
CA VAL A 137 -4.70 9.68 -5.82
C VAL A 137 -5.21 9.96 -7.24
N ARG A 138 -4.64 10.97 -7.90
CA ARG A 138 -4.93 11.25 -9.30
C ARG A 138 -3.92 10.53 -10.19
N VAL A 139 -4.41 9.77 -11.15
CA VAL A 139 -3.59 8.99 -12.08
C VAL A 139 -3.98 9.30 -13.53
N ASN A 140 -3.05 9.12 -14.44
CA ASN A 140 -3.33 9.24 -15.86
C ASN A 140 -4.23 8.07 -16.31
N ARG A 141 -5.42 8.40 -16.83
CA ARG A 141 -6.43 7.39 -17.20
C ARG A 141 -5.99 6.57 -18.42
N GLU A 142 -5.37 7.22 -19.41
CA GLU A 142 -4.93 6.57 -20.64
C GLU A 142 -3.79 5.58 -20.35
N ALA A 143 -2.83 5.97 -19.51
CA ALA A 143 -1.76 5.08 -19.07
C ALA A 143 -2.30 3.87 -18.29
N CYS A 144 -3.26 4.08 -17.39
CA CYS A 144 -3.91 2.98 -16.68
C CYS A 144 -4.66 2.04 -17.63
N GLN A 145 -5.40 2.59 -18.61
CA GLN A 145 -6.10 1.78 -19.61
C GLN A 145 -5.11 0.93 -20.42
N SER A 146 -4.03 1.54 -20.90
CA SER A 146 -2.99 0.83 -21.66
C SER A 146 -2.33 -0.29 -20.86
N ILE A 147 -2.12 -0.11 -19.55
CA ILE A 147 -1.60 -1.14 -18.66
C ILE A 147 -2.62 -2.28 -18.52
N LEU A 148 -3.90 -1.96 -18.33
CA LEU A 148 -4.96 -2.96 -18.21
C LEU A 148 -5.15 -3.76 -19.50
N ASP A 149 -5.10 -3.09 -20.65
CA ASP A 149 -5.21 -3.73 -21.96
C ASP A 149 -4.04 -4.68 -22.22
N CYS A 150 -2.82 -4.27 -21.83
CA CYS A 150 -1.62 -5.11 -21.95
C CYS A 150 -1.66 -6.30 -20.98
N ALA A 151 -2.10 -6.09 -19.75
CA ALA A 151 -2.20 -7.16 -18.76
C ALA A 151 -3.28 -8.18 -19.14
N GLY A 152 -4.45 -7.73 -19.61
CA GLY A 152 -5.55 -8.58 -20.04
C GLY A 152 -5.92 -9.69 -19.03
N GLU A 153 -6.67 -10.70 -19.47
CA GLU A 153 -7.06 -11.84 -18.66
C GLU A 153 -5.90 -12.80 -18.37
N GLN A 154 -4.95 -12.90 -19.28
CA GLN A 154 -3.82 -13.82 -19.13
C GLN A 154 -2.68 -13.23 -18.29
N GLY A 155 -2.75 -11.95 -18.01
CA GLY A 155 -1.74 -11.21 -17.28
C GLY A 155 -0.48 -10.92 -18.10
N ALA A 156 0.27 -9.92 -17.66
CA ALA A 156 1.59 -9.58 -18.15
C ALA A 156 2.59 -9.51 -16.99
N THR A 157 3.85 -9.71 -17.26
CA THR A 157 4.91 -9.48 -16.29
C THR A 157 5.16 -7.99 -16.11
N ILE A 158 5.65 -7.60 -14.95
CA ILE A 158 6.03 -6.19 -14.72
C ILE A 158 7.07 -5.73 -15.75
N ALA A 159 8.01 -6.60 -16.13
CA ALA A 159 9.00 -6.28 -17.15
C ALA A 159 8.36 -6.00 -18.54
N GLU A 160 7.36 -6.79 -18.94
CA GLU A 160 6.61 -6.54 -20.20
C GLU A 160 5.84 -5.22 -20.14
N LEU A 161 5.18 -4.92 -19.02
CA LEU A 161 4.49 -3.65 -18.82
C LEU A 161 5.43 -2.44 -18.87
N GLN A 162 6.65 -2.57 -18.31
CA GLN A 162 7.66 -1.51 -18.35
C GLN A 162 8.26 -1.29 -19.74
N GLN A 163 8.31 -2.30 -20.59
CA GLN A 163 8.79 -2.18 -21.98
C GLN A 163 7.72 -1.65 -22.92
N GLY A 164 6.43 -1.84 -22.58
CA GLY A 164 5.27 -1.41 -23.33
C GLY A 164 4.73 -0.03 -22.88
N PRO A 165 3.47 0.01 -22.43
CA PRO A 165 2.78 1.27 -22.08
C PRO A 165 3.41 2.04 -20.91
N GLY A 166 4.14 1.36 -20.03
CA GLY A 166 4.83 1.97 -18.89
C GLY A 166 6.14 2.68 -19.23
N ARG A 167 6.57 2.66 -20.51
CA ARG A 167 7.87 3.21 -20.93
C ARG A 167 7.94 4.74 -20.90
N THR A 168 6.82 5.41 -21.00
CA THR A 168 6.74 6.88 -21.11
C THR A 168 6.65 7.58 -19.77
N GLU A 169 6.28 6.85 -18.71
CA GLU A 169 6.16 7.44 -17.36
C GLU A 169 6.70 6.46 -16.33
N SER A 170 7.65 6.90 -15.51
CA SER A 170 7.99 6.11 -14.32
C SER A 170 6.72 5.97 -13.46
N LEU A 171 6.54 4.85 -12.76
CA LEU A 171 5.41 4.66 -11.84
C LEU A 171 5.28 5.83 -10.84
N GLY A 172 6.38 6.57 -10.59
CA GLY A 172 6.38 7.79 -9.78
C GLY A 172 5.78 9.03 -10.47
N SER A 173 5.76 9.11 -11.81
CA SER A 173 5.16 10.22 -12.54
C SER A 173 3.66 10.01 -12.84
N MET A 174 3.13 8.79 -12.60
CA MET A 174 1.69 8.53 -12.72
C MET A 174 0.88 9.10 -11.56
N VAL A 175 1.57 9.52 -10.49
CA VAL A 175 0.96 10.02 -9.25
C VAL A 175 1.42 11.45 -9.05
N GLN A 176 0.69 12.40 -9.60
CA GLN A 176 0.80 13.84 -9.31
C GLN A 176 -0.56 14.43 -8.97
#